data_6756ab12f664999c5ee1dc8180635df2
#
_entry.id   6756ab12f664999c5ee1dc8180635df2
#
_cell.length_a   1.000
_cell.length_b   1.000
_cell.length_c   1.000
_cell.angle_alpha   90.00
_cell.angle_beta   90.00
_cell.angle_gamma   90.00
#
_symmetry.space_group_name_H-M   'P 1'
#
loop_
_entity.id
_entity.type
_entity.pdbx_description
1 polymer ?
#
loop_
_entity_poly.entity_id
_entity_poly.type
_entity_poly.pdbx_seq_one_letter_code
_entity_poly.pdbx_strand_id
1 'polypeptide(L)'
;MRTLHLLLLATLLALPALALAQQAPPIEQAMSAEEFRAAGLDKLSSEELARLNTWLDRRVQQETSAAVAAATEQAREEGRKEVVEKNRGFFHFGSEEPIEANIVGEFNGFGSRKRYRLDNGQVWEQTDAATLAGVRKSNPKVRIKPGLMGAWWMSIDGYNTRAKVQRVE
;
A
#
# COMPACT_ATOMS: atom_id res chain seq x y z
N MET A 1 -23.30 21.52 49.49
CA MET A 1 -22.92 22.51 48.46
C MET A 1 -22.56 21.75 47.21
N ARG A 2 -23.42 21.86 46.20
CA ARG A 2 -23.36 21.07 44.94
C ARG A 2 -22.57 21.86 43.93
N THR A 3 -21.40 21.39 43.55
CA THR A 3 -20.62 21.95 42.44
C THR A 3 -21.00 21.25 41.13
N LEU A 4 -21.65 22.02 40.30
CA LEU A 4 -22.11 21.69 38.96
C LEU A 4 -20.92 21.75 37.99
N HIS A 5 -20.46 20.59 37.46
CA HIS A 5 -19.45 20.56 36.42
C HIS A 5 -20.12 20.69 35.05
N LEU A 6 -19.97 21.86 34.45
CA LEU A 6 -20.35 22.13 33.07
C LEU A 6 -19.37 21.39 32.13
N LEU A 7 -19.83 20.33 31.49
CA LEU A 7 -19.15 19.70 30.38
C LEU A 7 -19.39 20.53 29.12
N LEU A 8 -18.35 21.27 28.71
CA LEU A 8 -18.34 21.98 27.42
C LEU A 8 -18.00 20.99 26.32
N LEU A 9 -19.03 20.52 25.61
CA LEU A 9 -18.91 19.64 24.44
C LEU A 9 -18.50 20.50 23.24
N ALA A 10 -17.21 20.57 22.92
CA ALA A 10 -16.70 21.20 21.71
C ALA A 10 -16.97 20.29 20.50
N THR A 11 -18.08 20.52 19.81
CA THR A 11 -18.35 19.94 18.49
C THR A 11 -17.44 20.59 17.45
N LEU A 12 -16.35 19.92 17.09
CA LEU A 12 -15.49 20.29 15.98
C LEU A 12 -16.25 20.02 14.67
N LEU A 13 -16.87 21.05 14.09
CA LEU A 13 -17.46 20.99 12.76
C LEU A 13 -16.32 20.84 11.75
N ALA A 14 -16.10 19.63 11.27
CA ALA A 14 -15.30 19.37 10.08
C ALA A 14 -16.06 19.92 8.87
N LEU A 15 -15.74 21.15 8.46
CA LEU A 15 -16.16 21.71 7.17
C LEU A 15 -15.48 20.88 6.06
N PRO A 16 -16.23 20.27 5.14
CA PRO A 16 -15.62 19.72 3.94
C PRO A 16 -14.98 20.88 3.19
N ALA A 17 -13.66 20.87 3.07
CA ALA A 17 -12.97 21.76 2.14
C ALA A 17 -13.48 21.38 0.74
N LEU A 18 -14.43 22.15 0.22
CA LEU A 18 -14.79 22.14 -1.18
C LEU A 18 -13.50 22.52 -1.93
N ALA A 19 -12.82 21.53 -2.47
CA ALA A 19 -11.75 21.72 -3.44
C ALA A 19 -12.44 22.40 -4.66
N LEU A 20 -12.44 23.73 -4.64
CA LEU A 20 -12.74 24.51 -5.82
C LEU A 20 -11.72 24.05 -6.86
N ALA A 21 -12.19 23.42 -7.91
CA ALA A 21 -11.39 23.14 -9.08
C ALA A 21 -10.81 24.50 -9.51
N GLN A 22 -9.54 24.73 -9.21
CA GLN A 22 -8.85 25.95 -9.61
C GLN A 22 -8.73 25.88 -11.12
N GLN A 23 -9.57 26.65 -11.79
CA GLN A 23 -9.40 26.90 -13.22
C GLN A 23 -8.04 27.55 -13.42
N ALA A 24 -7.30 27.08 -14.39
CA ALA A 24 -6.02 27.71 -14.73
C ALA A 24 -6.26 29.19 -15.04
N PRO A 25 -5.41 30.11 -14.57
CA PRO A 25 -5.58 31.53 -14.91
C PRO A 25 -5.49 31.70 -16.42
N PRO A 26 -6.26 32.63 -17.00
CA PRO A 26 -6.16 32.95 -18.40
C PRO A 26 -4.72 33.22 -18.83
N ILE A 27 -4.35 32.88 -20.09
CA ILE A 27 -2.97 32.93 -20.55
C ILE A 27 -2.36 34.33 -20.43
N GLU A 28 -3.16 35.38 -20.57
CA GLU A 28 -2.77 36.77 -20.36
C GLU A 28 -2.39 37.10 -18.90
N GLN A 29 -2.79 36.30 -17.95
CA GLN A 29 -2.42 36.41 -16.55
C GLN A 29 -1.33 35.41 -16.14
N ALA A 30 -1.22 34.29 -16.87
CA ALA A 30 -0.24 33.25 -16.63
C ALA A 30 1.15 33.58 -17.21
N MET A 31 1.20 34.40 -18.26
CA MET A 31 2.43 34.82 -18.93
C MET A 31 2.85 36.24 -18.51
N SER A 32 4.14 36.52 -18.55
CA SER A 32 4.61 37.92 -18.47
C SER A 32 4.22 38.70 -19.72
N ALA A 33 4.11 40.02 -19.61
CA ALA A 33 3.79 40.87 -20.74
C ALA A 33 4.83 40.81 -21.89
N GLU A 34 6.06 40.43 -21.56
CA GLU A 34 7.12 40.24 -22.55
C GLU A 34 6.93 38.95 -23.33
N GLU A 35 6.69 37.83 -22.62
CA GLU A 35 6.44 36.52 -23.21
C GLU A 35 5.15 36.54 -24.06
N PHE A 36 4.10 37.21 -23.59
CA PHE A 36 2.83 37.34 -24.28
C PHE A 36 3.01 38.04 -25.64
N ARG A 37 3.81 39.14 -25.67
CA ARG A 37 4.13 39.86 -26.92
C ARG A 37 5.10 39.07 -27.81
N ALA A 38 6.09 38.41 -27.22
CA ALA A 38 7.03 37.59 -27.97
C ALA A 38 6.34 36.42 -28.69
N ALA A 39 5.32 35.86 -28.07
CA ALA A 39 4.48 34.80 -28.64
C ALA A 39 3.49 35.34 -29.68
N GLY A 40 3.37 36.65 -29.84
CA GLY A 40 2.43 37.31 -30.80
C GLY A 40 0.97 37.25 -30.37
N LEU A 41 0.71 36.94 -29.08
CA LEU A 41 -0.66 36.82 -28.55
C LEU A 41 -1.35 38.19 -28.41
N ASP A 42 -0.58 39.26 -28.37
CA ASP A 42 -1.06 40.66 -28.41
C ASP A 42 -1.75 41.07 -29.73
N LYS A 43 -1.58 40.23 -30.78
CA LYS A 43 -2.21 40.44 -32.09
C LYS A 43 -3.56 39.76 -32.21
N LEU A 44 -3.92 38.92 -31.27
CA LEU A 44 -5.21 38.23 -31.26
C LEU A 44 -6.32 39.17 -30.81
N SER A 45 -7.49 39.05 -31.43
CA SER A 45 -8.69 39.67 -30.94
C SER A 45 -9.11 39.06 -29.60
N SER A 46 -9.93 39.78 -28.85
CA SER A 46 -10.47 39.29 -27.59
C SER A 46 -11.25 37.96 -27.73
N GLU A 47 -11.92 37.77 -28.87
CA GLU A 47 -12.63 36.51 -29.15
C GLU A 47 -11.67 35.34 -29.44
N GLU A 48 -10.59 35.58 -30.16
CA GLU A 48 -9.57 34.57 -30.45
C GLU A 48 -8.83 34.15 -29.17
N LEU A 49 -8.50 35.12 -28.33
CA LEU A 49 -7.88 34.89 -27.04
C LEU A 49 -8.79 34.08 -26.10
N ALA A 50 -10.10 34.41 -26.06
CA ALA A 50 -11.07 33.63 -25.28
C ALA A 50 -11.22 32.19 -25.79
N ARG A 51 -11.16 31.97 -27.11
CA ARG A 51 -11.16 30.62 -27.69
C ARG A 51 -9.92 29.83 -27.34
N LEU A 52 -8.75 30.48 -27.35
CA LEU A 52 -7.50 29.89 -26.94
C LEU A 52 -7.53 29.49 -25.47
N ASN A 53 -7.96 30.37 -24.59
CA ASN A 53 -8.12 30.08 -23.15
C ASN A 53 -9.06 28.89 -22.91
N THR A 54 -10.21 28.86 -23.60
CA THR A 54 -11.15 27.73 -23.49
C THR A 54 -10.57 26.41 -23.97
N TRP A 55 -9.71 26.45 -24.99
CA TRP A 55 -9.01 25.23 -25.45
C TRP A 55 -7.95 24.79 -24.47
N LEU A 56 -7.15 25.70 -23.92
CA LEU A 56 -6.14 25.43 -22.91
C LEU A 56 -6.76 24.83 -21.64
N ASP A 57 -7.84 25.43 -21.14
CA ASP A 57 -8.56 24.92 -19.97
C ASP A 57 -9.01 23.47 -20.16
N ARG A 58 -9.63 23.18 -21.31
CA ARG A 58 -10.06 21.81 -21.63
C ARG A 58 -8.86 20.85 -21.68
N ARG A 59 -7.74 21.28 -22.24
CA ARG A 59 -6.54 20.46 -22.37
C ARG A 59 -5.96 20.15 -21.01
N VAL A 60 -5.77 21.16 -20.16
CA VAL A 60 -5.29 21.02 -18.79
C VAL A 60 -6.20 20.12 -17.97
N GLN A 61 -7.51 20.29 -18.06
CA GLN A 61 -8.47 19.43 -17.34
C GLN A 61 -8.40 17.98 -17.79
N GLN A 62 -8.28 17.73 -19.10
CA GLN A 62 -8.14 16.36 -19.63
C GLN A 62 -6.86 15.69 -19.13
N GLU A 63 -5.72 16.37 -19.17
CA GLU A 63 -4.45 15.85 -18.72
C GLU A 63 -4.45 15.62 -17.21
N THR A 64 -4.97 16.58 -16.44
CA THR A 64 -5.11 16.45 -14.98
C THR A 64 -6.02 15.29 -14.59
N SER A 65 -7.18 15.16 -15.25
CA SER A 65 -8.12 14.06 -14.99
C SER A 65 -7.50 12.71 -15.29
N ALA A 66 -6.78 12.59 -16.39
CA ALA A 66 -6.07 11.36 -16.76
C ALA A 66 -4.96 11.02 -15.74
N ALA A 67 -4.19 12.01 -15.32
CA ALA A 67 -3.14 11.83 -14.31
C ALA A 67 -3.71 11.41 -12.93
N VAL A 68 -4.80 12.05 -12.50
CA VAL A 68 -5.49 11.71 -11.25
C VAL A 68 -6.08 10.29 -11.31
N ALA A 69 -6.70 9.92 -12.43
CA ALA A 69 -7.24 8.57 -12.62
C ALA A 69 -6.14 7.51 -12.56
N ALA A 70 -5.01 7.75 -13.23
CA ALA A 70 -3.86 6.84 -13.22
C ALA A 70 -3.25 6.71 -11.80
N ALA A 71 -3.04 7.83 -11.11
CA ALA A 71 -2.52 7.82 -9.74
C ALA A 71 -3.46 7.11 -8.75
N THR A 72 -4.79 7.30 -8.91
CA THR A 72 -5.78 6.63 -8.08
C THR A 72 -5.78 5.12 -8.29
N GLU A 73 -5.68 4.66 -9.54
CA GLU A 73 -5.63 3.23 -9.84
C GLU A 73 -4.33 2.60 -9.33
N GLN A 74 -3.20 3.29 -9.49
CA GLN A 74 -1.93 2.84 -8.93
C GLN A 74 -2.00 2.71 -7.41
N ALA A 75 -2.53 3.73 -6.70
CA ALA A 75 -2.69 3.69 -5.25
C ALA A 75 -3.62 2.56 -4.78
N ARG A 76 -4.69 2.28 -5.53
CA ARG A 76 -5.58 1.13 -5.25
C ARG A 76 -4.86 -0.21 -5.41
N GLU A 77 -4.08 -0.34 -6.46
CA GLU A 77 -3.34 -1.57 -6.73
C GLU A 77 -2.25 -1.83 -5.67
N GLU A 78 -1.52 -0.78 -5.29
CA GLU A 78 -0.53 -0.83 -4.23
C GLU A 78 -1.17 -1.17 -2.87
N GLY A 79 -2.28 -0.52 -2.53
CA GLY A 79 -3.03 -0.83 -1.31
C GLY A 79 -3.58 -2.25 -1.28
N ARG A 80 -4.04 -2.77 -2.42
CA ARG A 80 -4.48 -4.17 -2.53
C ARG A 80 -3.33 -5.14 -2.30
N LYS A 81 -2.18 -4.89 -2.93
CA LYS A 81 -0.96 -5.71 -2.75
C LYS A 81 -0.50 -5.70 -1.30
N GLU A 82 -0.47 -4.54 -0.65
CA GLU A 82 -0.10 -4.41 0.75
C GLU A 82 -1.03 -5.23 1.67
N VAL A 83 -2.36 -5.12 1.48
CA VAL A 83 -3.34 -5.89 2.25
C VAL A 83 -3.16 -7.39 2.05
N VAL A 84 -2.95 -7.84 0.82
CA VAL A 84 -2.71 -9.26 0.51
C VAL A 84 -1.43 -9.74 1.19
N GLU A 85 -0.33 -9.01 1.06
CA GLU A 85 0.96 -9.41 1.65
C GLU A 85 0.91 -9.41 3.18
N LYS A 86 0.34 -8.37 3.79
CA LYS A 86 0.19 -8.25 5.24
C LYS A 86 -0.64 -9.38 5.86
N ASN A 87 -1.69 -9.83 5.15
CA ASN A 87 -2.60 -10.87 5.65
C ASN A 87 -2.26 -12.26 5.11
N ARG A 88 -1.19 -12.39 4.34
CA ARG A 88 -0.73 -13.66 3.79
C ARG A 88 -0.39 -14.64 4.91
N GLY A 89 -0.93 -15.83 4.82
CA GLY A 89 -0.80 -16.86 5.87
C GLY A 89 -1.97 -16.92 6.83
N PHE A 90 -2.70 -15.83 7.08
CA PHE A 90 -3.99 -15.88 7.77
C PHE A 90 -5.12 -16.25 6.81
N PHE A 91 -5.09 -15.67 5.60
CA PHE A 91 -6.09 -15.92 4.56
C PHE A 91 -5.39 -16.41 3.30
N HIS A 92 -6.07 -17.30 2.56
CA HIS A 92 -5.60 -17.73 1.25
C HIS A 92 -6.24 -16.84 0.17
N PHE A 93 -5.46 -15.90 -0.35
CA PHE A 93 -5.89 -14.98 -1.42
C PHE A 93 -5.67 -15.54 -2.84
N GLY A 94 -5.48 -16.86 -2.97
CA GLY A 94 -5.25 -17.51 -4.26
C GLY A 94 -3.80 -17.43 -4.77
N SER A 95 -2.87 -16.83 -4.04
CA SER A 95 -1.46 -16.83 -4.41
C SER A 95 -0.79 -18.14 -4.00
N GLU A 96 -0.18 -18.83 -4.96
CA GLU A 96 0.63 -20.04 -4.75
C GLU A 96 2.11 -19.74 -4.46
N GLU A 97 2.50 -18.48 -4.51
CA GLU A 97 3.88 -18.08 -4.26
C GLU A 97 4.30 -18.40 -2.82
N PRO A 98 5.53 -18.87 -2.60
CA PRO A 98 6.04 -19.12 -1.27
C PRO A 98 6.29 -17.79 -0.51
N ILE A 99 6.14 -17.82 0.82
CA ILE A 99 6.68 -16.80 1.71
C ILE A 99 8.14 -17.17 1.97
N GLU A 100 9.07 -16.31 1.61
CA GLU A 100 10.50 -16.47 1.89
C GLU A 100 10.92 -15.45 2.95
N ALA A 101 11.58 -15.93 4.00
CA ALA A 101 12.01 -15.11 5.13
C ALA A 101 13.14 -15.83 5.87
N ASN A 102 13.66 -15.21 6.94
CA ASN A 102 14.58 -15.87 7.85
C ASN A 102 13.92 -16.03 9.23
N ILE A 103 14.17 -17.15 9.90
CA ILE A 103 13.81 -17.30 11.31
C ILE A 103 14.71 -16.37 12.13
N VAL A 104 14.13 -15.61 13.05
CA VAL A 104 14.89 -14.74 13.95
C VAL A 104 15.38 -15.56 15.14
N GLY A 105 16.70 -15.63 15.32
CA GLY A 105 17.34 -16.35 16.41
C GLY A 105 17.74 -17.78 16.03
N GLU A 106 17.88 -18.63 17.05
CA GLU A 106 18.32 -20.02 16.85
C GLU A 106 17.16 -20.95 16.48
N PHE A 107 17.32 -21.68 15.40
CA PHE A 107 16.46 -22.78 15.02
C PHE A 107 17.03 -24.10 15.52
N ASN A 108 16.35 -24.75 16.46
CA ASN A 108 16.71 -26.02 17.05
C ASN A 108 15.81 -27.17 16.57
N GLY A 109 15.53 -27.20 15.25
CA GLY A 109 14.70 -28.22 14.64
C GLY A 109 13.19 -27.98 14.79
N PHE A 110 12.42 -28.79 14.06
CA PHE A 110 10.96 -28.83 14.16
C PHE A 110 10.50 -29.57 15.43
N GLY A 111 9.32 -29.21 15.92
CA GLY A 111 8.68 -29.87 17.07
C GLY A 111 7.28 -29.33 17.31
N SER A 112 6.40 -30.18 17.81
CA SER A 112 4.98 -29.86 18.03
C SER A 112 4.79 -28.58 18.84
N ARG A 113 3.89 -27.70 18.36
CA ARG A 113 3.55 -26.40 18.96
C ARG A 113 4.71 -25.41 19.10
N LYS A 114 5.85 -25.65 18.42
CA LYS A 114 6.91 -24.65 18.36
C LYS A 114 6.48 -23.46 17.54
N ARG A 115 6.90 -22.28 17.99
CA ARG A 115 6.67 -21.01 17.29
C ARG A 115 7.97 -20.53 16.68
N TYR A 116 7.88 -20.02 15.48
CA TYR A 116 8.97 -19.49 14.68
C TYR A 116 8.65 -18.05 14.32
N ARG A 117 9.44 -17.12 14.85
CA ARG A 117 9.36 -15.71 14.49
C ARG A 117 10.21 -15.46 13.26
N LEU A 118 9.65 -14.77 12.28
CA LEU A 118 10.33 -14.42 11.04
C LEU A 118 10.76 -12.95 11.04
N ASP A 119 11.77 -12.63 10.22
CA ASP A 119 12.30 -11.27 10.05
C ASP A 119 11.31 -10.31 9.35
N ASN A 120 10.29 -10.83 8.67
CA ASN A 120 9.15 -10.06 8.14
C ASN A 120 8.07 -9.76 9.20
N GLY A 121 8.30 -10.08 10.47
CA GLY A 121 7.39 -9.84 11.59
C GLY A 121 6.34 -10.92 11.82
N GLN A 122 6.17 -11.88 10.91
CA GLN A 122 5.20 -12.97 11.07
C GLN A 122 5.66 -13.98 12.13
N VAL A 123 4.70 -14.55 12.85
CA VAL A 123 4.92 -15.66 13.77
C VAL A 123 4.10 -16.87 13.31
N TRP A 124 4.78 -18.00 13.17
CA TRP A 124 4.19 -19.24 12.70
C TRP A 124 4.31 -20.32 13.77
N GLU A 125 3.25 -21.07 13.99
CA GLU A 125 3.20 -22.18 14.95
C GLU A 125 3.10 -23.51 14.20
N GLN A 126 3.90 -24.48 14.60
CA GLN A 126 3.83 -25.83 14.03
C GLN A 126 2.59 -26.58 14.54
N THR A 127 1.84 -27.18 13.62
CA THR A 127 0.56 -27.86 13.90
C THR A 127 0.61 -29.38 13.76
N ASP A 128 1.73 -29.91 13.24
CA ASP A 128 1.94 -31.35 13.08
C ASP A 128 3.02 -31.89 14.04
N ALA A 129 3.30 -33.19 13.95
CA ALA A 129 4.32 -33.88 14.74
C ALA A 129 5.65 -34.04 13.98
N ALA A 130 5.87 -33.32 12.88
CA ALA A 130 7.13 -33.39 12.14
C ALA A 130 8.30 -32.99 13.06
N THR A 131 9.39 -33.72 12.95
CA THR A 131 10.60 -33.47 13.74
C THR A 131 11.82 -33.32 12.83
N LEU A 132 12.73 -32.45 13.20
CA LEU A 132 14.04 -32.31 12.58
C LEU A 132 15.06 -32.17 13.68
N ALA A 133 15.45 -33.32 14.23
CA ALA A 133 16.34 -33.39 15.39
C ALA A 133 17.81 -33.18 15.01
N GLY A 134 18.60 -32.68 15.96
CA GLY A 134 20.04 -32.50 15.80
C GLY A 134 20.48 -31.32 14.96
N VAL A 135 19.54 -30.48 14.51
CA VAL A 135 19.83 -29.30 13.74
C VAL A 135 19.92 -28.07 14.63
N ARG A 136 21.01 -27.31 14.48
CA ARG A 136 21.15 -25.96 15.04
C ARG A 136 21.62 -25.02 13.97
N LYS A 137 20.83 -23.96 13.70
CA LYS A 137 21.17 -22.88 12.76
C LYS A 137 20.73 -21.54 13.33
N SER A 138 21.58 -20.54 13.21
CA SER A 138 21.25 -19.17 13.54
C SER A 138 20.64 -18.48 12.32
N ASN A 139 19.47 -17.88 12.49
CA ASN A 139 18.74 -17.13 11.47
C ASN A 139 18.62 -17.87 10.11
N PRO A 140 18.20 -19.14 10.07
CA PRO A 140 18.14 -19.88 8.81
C PRO A 140 17.06 -19.34 7.90
N LYS A 141 17.34 -19.40 6.59
CA LYS A 141 16.34 -19.12 5.55
C LYS A 141 15.23 -20.17 5.60
N VAL A 142 14.00 -19.71 5.57
CA VAL A 142 12.79 -20.51 5.59
C VAL A 142 11.92 -20.19 4.37
N ARG A 143 11.25 -21.23 3.86
CA ARG A 143 10.27 -21.13 2.79
C ARG A 143 8.97 -21.73 3.27
N ILE A 144 7.87 -20.96 3.23
CA ILE A 144 6.54 -21.39 3.63
C ILE A 144 5.65 -21.37 2.40
N LYS A 145 5.15 -22.54 2.01
CA LYS A 145 4.31 -22.70 0.82
C LYS A 145 2.89 -23.03 1.21
N PRO A 146 1.90 -22.44 0.51
CA PRO A 146 0.53 -22.90 0.63
C PRO A 146 0.43 -24.33 0.09
N GLY A 147 -0.43 -25.12 0.70
CA GLY A 147 -0.78 -26.46 0.28
C GLY A 147 -2.29 -26.62 0.16
N LEU A 148 -2.72 -27.84 -0.09
CA LEU A 148 -4.14 -28.14 -0.22
C LEU A 148 -4.92 -27.82 1.06
N MET A 149 -6.20 -27.46 0.92
CA MET A 149 -7.15 -27.23 2.00
C MET A 149 -6.71 -26.18 3.03
N GLY A 150 -5.98 -25.13 2.59
CA GLY A 150 -5.52 -24.04 3.46
C GLY A 150 -4.35 -24.40 4.38
N ALA A 151 -3.71 -25.55 4.19
CA ALA A 151 -2.50 -25.90 4.93
C ALA A 151 -1.30 -25.08 4.46
N TRP A 152 -0.38 -24.76 5.37
CA TRP A 152 0.89 -24.14 5.05
C TRP A 152 2.03 -25.06 5.45
N TRP A 153 3.06 -25.14 4.61
CA TRP A 153 4.21 -26.03 4.81
C TRP A 153 5.50 -25.23 4.89
N MET A 154 6.14 -25.29 6.04
CA MET A 154 7.43 -24.66 6.30
C MET A 154 8.56 -25.63 6.03
N SER A 155 9.55 -25.19 5.29
CA SER A 155 10.83 -25.89 5.06
C SER A 155 11.99 -24.97 5.39
N ILE A 156 13.07 -25.55 5.91
CA ILE A 156 14.34 -24.85 6.18
C ILE A 156 15.31 -25.11 5.04
N ASP A 157 16.00 -24.09 4.61
CA ASP A 157 16.99 -24.20 3.53
C ASP A 157 18.08 -25.22 3.87
N GLY A 158 18.33 -26.11 2.91
CA GLY A 158 19.26 -27.25 3.06
C GLY A 158 18.66 -28.49 3.70
N TYR A 159 17.34 -28.53 3.98
CA TYR A 159 16.66 -29.72 4.51
C TYR A 159 15.40 -30.07 3.73
N ASN A 160 15.16 -31.38 3.57
CA ASN A 160 13.96 -31.89 2.87
C ASN A 160 12.73 -32.02 3.79
N THR A 161 12.94 -32.00 5.13
CA THR A 161 11.83 -32.08 6.09
C THR A 161 10.97 -30.83 6.04
N ARG A 162 9.66 -31.05 6.01
CA ARG A 162 8.65 -29.97 6.06
C ARG A 162 7.77 -30.16 7.28
N ALA A 163 7.37 -29.06 7.88
CA ALA A 163 6.41 -29.05 8.97
C ALA A 163 5.15 -28.30 8.54
N LYS A 164 3.97 -28.81 8.93
CA LYS A 164 2.72 -28.08 8.76
C LYS A 164 2.65 -26.97 9.80
N VAL A 165 2.36 -25.76 9.34
CA VAL A 165 2.34 -24.56 10.20
C VAL A 165 1.08 -23.74 9.97
N GLN A 166 0.74 -22.92 10.95
CA GLN A 166 -0.27 -21.88 10.84
C GLN A 166 0.32 -20.55 11.31
N ARG A 167 -0.10 -19.46 10.67
CA ARG A 167 0.28 -18.13 11.12
C ARG A 167 -0.54 -17.76 12.36
N VAL A 168 0.13 -17.19 13.40
CA VAL A 168 -0.48 -16.80 14.67
C VAL A 168 -0.32 -15.31 14.97
N GLU A 169 0.63 -14.63 14.30
CA GLU A 169 0.84 -13.17 14.36
C GLU A 169 1.29 -12.64 13.00
#